data_6fbfd6fd7e708fa03a232a68d3a9e248
#
_entry.id   6fbfd6fd7e708fa03a232a68d3a9e248
#
_cell.length_a   1.000
_cell.length_b   1.000
_cell.length_c   1.000
_cell.angle_alpha   90.00
_cell.angle_beta   90.00
_cell.angle_gamma   90.00
#
_symmetry.space_group_name_H-M   'P 1'
#
loop_
_entity.id
_entity.type
_entity.pdbx_description
1 polymer ?
#
loop_
_entity_poly.entity_id
_entity_poly.type
_entity_poly.pdbx_seq_one_letter_code
_entity_poly.pdbx_strand_id
1 'polypeptide(L)'
;MSKKTLNKSNLAALGPDRLADLLLEVSTGSADIKRRLRLELSHNLGASELAHEVRKRLAALRKSKTYISWRRRKSLVTDMNMQVTMIVDKIAPDDPGEAFELLWQFMDL
;
A
#
# COMPACT_ATOMS: atom_id res chain seq x y z
N MET A 1 12.05 30.38 4.61
CA MET A 1 10.92 29.44 4.73
C MET A 1 10.70 29.02 6.17
N SER A 2 9.45 28.85 6.56
CA SER A 2 9.12 28.39 7.90
C SER A 2 9.53 26.93 8.10
N LYS A 3 10.19 26.63 9.21
CA LYS A 3 10.51 25.25 9.61
C LYS A 3 9.30 24.45 10.07
N LYS A 4 8.12 25.08 10.15
CA LYS A 4 6.85 24.48 10.53
C LYS A 4 6.01 24.01 9.34
N THR A 5 6.42 24.37 8.11
CA THR A 5 5.71 23.98 6.90
C THR A 5 5.76 22.46 6.73
N LEU A 6 4.63 21.86 6.42
CA LEU A 6 4.55 20.42 6.17
C LEU A 6 5.13 20.12 4.79
N ASN A 7 6.40 19.72 4.76
CA ASN A 7 7.09 19.31 3.54
C ASN A 7 8.12 18.22 3.85
N LYS A 8 8.67 17.62 2.81
CA LYS A 8 9.64 16.53 2.94
C LYS A 8 10.87 16.93 3.73
N SER A 9 11.41 18.12 3.47
CA SER A 9 12.63 18.61 4.11
C SER A 9 12.45 18.77 5.63
N ASN A 10 11.35 19.38 6.04
CA ASN A 10 11.06 19.57 7.46
C ASN A 10 10.77 18.26 8.17
N LEU A 11 10.06 17.35 7.51
CA LEU A 11 9.80 16.02 8.06
C LEU A 11 11.08 15.20 8.20
N ALA A 12 11.96 15.24 7.19
CA ALA A 12 13.22 14.51 7.23
C ALA A 12 14.14 15.00 8.36
N ALA A 13 14.04 16.27 8.73
CA ALA A 13 14.82 16.82 9.83
C ALA A 13 14.48 16.23 11.19
N LEU A 14 13.33 15.57 11.34
CA LEU A 14 12.93 14.89 12.59
C LEU A 14 13.77 13.64 12.87
N GLY A 15 14.37 13.06 11.83
CA GLY A 15 15.15 11.84 11.94
C GLY A 15 14.33 10.56 11.81
N PRO A 16 14.99 9.44 11.50
CA PRO A 16 14.27 8.18 11.20
C PRO A 16 13.48 7.63 12.37
N ASP A 17 14.01 7.69 13.58
CA ASP A 17 13.30 7.14 14.76
C ASP A 17 12.02 7.90 15.04
N ARG A 18 12.08 9.23 15.00
CA ARG A 18 10.91 10.07 15.24
C ARG A 18 9.86 9.88 14.14
N LEU A 19 10.29 9.78 12.88
CA LEU A 19 9.40 9.52 11.76
C LEU A 19 8.72 8.16 11.90
N ALA A 20 9.45 7.13 12.31
CA ALA A 20 8.88 5.81 12.54
C ALA A 20 7.81 5.83 13.63
N ASP A 21 8.08 6.51 14.74
CA ASP A 21 7.12 6.67 15.83
C ASP A 21 5.84 7.37 15.36
N LEU A 22 5.99 8.47 14.60
CA LEU A 22 4.85 9.20 14.06
C LEU A 22 4.03 8.36 13.08
N LEU A 23 4.69 7.61 12.21
CA LEU A 23 4.01 6.72 11.27
C LEU A 23 3.21 5.64 11.98
N LEU A 24 3.77 5.03 13.02
CA LEU A 24 3.05 4.06 13.83
C LEU A 24 1.84 4.70 14.53
N GLU A 25 2.02 5.89 15.07
CA GLU A 25 0.96 6.62 15.76
C GLU A 25 -0.20 6.97 14.82
N VAL A 26 0.11 7.55 13.64
CA VAL A 26 -0.95 7.93 12.68
C VAL A 26 -1.60 6.73 12.00
N SER A 27 -0.93 5.58 11.97
CA SER A 27 -1.50 4.36 11.41
C SER A 27 -2.48 3.68 12.36
N THR A 28 -2.44 4.01 13.64
CA THR A 28 -3.36 3.47 14.65
C THR A 28 -4.79 3.83 14.29
N GLY A 29 -5.65 2.83 14.12
CA GLY A 29 -7.05 3.05 13.75
C GLY A 29 -7.31 3.18 12.26
N SER A 30 -6.27 3.15 11.41
CA SER A 30 -6.44 3.20 9.95
C SER A 30 -5.84 1.95 9.29
N ALA A 31 -6.73 1.08 8.83
CA ALA A 31 -6.32 -0.14 8.11
C ALA A 31 -5.60 0.19 6.78
N ASP A 32 -6.04 1.24 6.11
CA ASP A 32 -5.46 1.66 4.83
C ASP A 32 -4.01 2.14 5.00
N ILE A 33 -3.74 2.95 6.02
CA ILE A 33 -2.38 3.42 6.31
C ILE A 33 -1.48 2.24 6.69
N LYS A 34 -1.96 1.32 7.53
CA LYS A 34 -1.22 0.12 7.91
C LYS A 34 -0.86 -0.73 6.70
N ARG A 35 -1.80 -0.92 5.77
CA ARG A 35 -1.55 -1.65 4.51
C ARG A 35 -0.48 -0.97 3.68
N ARG A 36 -0.57 0.34 3.54
CA ARG A 36 0.41 1.11 2.78
C ARG A 36 1.81 0.94 3.34
N LEU A 37 1.95 1.03 4.66
CA LEU A 37 3.25 0.86 5.33
C LEU A 37 3.80 -0.55 5.15
N ARG A 38 2.95 -1.59 5.25
CA ARG A 38 3.37 -2.97 5.02
C ARG A 38 3.85 -3.20 3.59
N LEU A 39 3.17 -2.60 2.60
CA LEU A 39 3.59 -2.69 1.21
C LEU A 39 4.96 -2.06 0.99
N GLU A 40 5.21 -0.90 1.60
CA GLU A 40 6.52 -0.25 1.50
C GLU A 40 7.61 -1.09 2.16
N LEU A 41 7.34 -1.70 3.31
CA LEU A 41 8.28 -2.60 3.97
C LEU A 41 8.56 -3.84 3.13
N SER A 42 7.52 -4.42 2.53
CA SER A 42 7.66 -5.58 1.65
C SER A 42 8.46 -5.23 0.40
N HIS A 43 8.23 -4.07 -0.19
CA HIS A 43 9.00 -3.58 -1.33
C HIS A 43 10.49 -3.45 -0.99
N ASN A 44 10.81 -2.99 0.22
CA ASN A 44 12.19 -2.86 0.68
C ASN A 44 12.90 -4.22 0.77
N LEU A 45 12.15 -5.30 0.98
CA LEU A 45 12.68 -6.67 0.99
C LEU A 45 12.84 -7.26 -0.43
N GLY A 46 12.15 -6.70 -1.42
CA GLY A 46 12.25 -7.12 -2.80
C GLY A 46 10.89 -7.28 -3.48
N ALA A 47 10.89 -7.33 -4.81
CA ALA A 47 9.66 -7.44 -5.60
C ALA A 47 8.87 -8.72 -5.31
N SER A 48 9.56 -9.83 -5.00
CA SER A 48 8.92 -11.10 -4.66
C SER A 48 8.08 -10.99 -3.38
N GLU A 49 8.63 -10.34 -2.35
CA GLU A 49 7.91 -10.13 -1.09
C GLU A 49 6.73 -9.18 -1.26
N LEU A 50 6.91 -8.11 -2.06
CA LEU A 50 5.82 -7.20 -2.38
C LEU A 50 4.70 -7.93 -3.13
N ALA A 51 5.04 -8.77 -4.12
CA ALA A 51 4.07 -9.56 -4.86
C ALA A 51 3.29 -10.51 -3.93
N HIS A 52 3.97 -11.11 -2.96
CA HIS A 52 3.33 -11.97 -1.96
C HIS A 52 2.29 -11.20 -1.12
N GLU A 53 2.63 -9.98 -0.65
CA GLU A 53 1.70 -9.15 0.10
C GLU A 53 0.50 -8.72 -0.74
N VAL A 54 0.72 -8.36 -2.01
CA VAL A 54 -0.36 -8.03 -2.94
C VAL A 54 -1.29 -9.21 -3.15
N ARG A 55 -0.76 -10.44 -3.29
CA ARG A 55 -1.57 -11.66 -3.42
C ARG A 55 -2.42 -11.93 -2.18
N LYS A 56 -1.85 -11.71 -1.00
CA LYS A 56 -2.61 -11.85 0.26
C LYS A 56 -3.79 -10.89 0.30
N ARG A 57 -3.58 -9.65 -0.12
CA ARG A 57 -4.65 -8.66 -0.16
C ARG A 57 -5.71 -9.02 -1.20
N LEU A 58 -5.30 -9.50 -2.37
CA LEU A 58 -6.20 -9.95 -3.42
C LEU A 58 -7.10 -11.09 -2.93
N ALA A 59 -6.51 -12.07 -2.23
CA ALA A 59 -7.27 -13.18 -1.65
C ALA A 59 -8.29 -12.69 -0.61
N ALA A 60 -7.90 -11.72 0.23
CA ALA A 60 -8.80 -11.13 1.21
C ALA A 60 -9.96 -10.39 0.54
N LEU A 61 -9.69 -9.65 -0.54
CA LEU A 61 -10.73 -8.95 -1.31
C LEU A 61 -11.72 -9.92 -1.94
N ARG A 62 -11.25 -11.04 -2.47
CA ARG A 62 -12.12 -12.08 -3.04
C ARG A 62 -13.05 -12.67 -1.99
N LYS A 63 -12.55 -12.92 -0.79
CA LYS A 63 -13.37 -13.44 0.32
C LYS A 63 -14.41 -12.44 0.78
N SER A 64 -14.11 -11.15 0.76
CA SER A 64 -15.00 -10.09 1.23
C SER A 64 -16.00 -9.62 0.18
N LYS A 65 -15.93 -10.16 -1.04
CA LYS A 65 -16.72 -9.72 -2.19
C LYS A 65 -18.24 -9.88 -2.01
N THR A 66 -18.68 -10.76 -1.11
CA THR A 66 -20.08 -11.06 -0.91
C THR A 66 -20.87 -9.97 -0.17
N TYR A 67 -20.19 -9.05 0.48
CA TYR A 67 -20.86 -7.96 1.20
C TYR A 67 -20.03 -6.71 1.26
N ILE A 68 -20.21 -5.85 0.23
CA ILE A 68 -19.58 -4.52 0.23
C ILE A 68 -20.67 -3.51 0.54
N SER A 69 -20.66 -2.93 1.76
CA SER A 69 -21.56 -1.85 2.11
C SER A 69 -21.20 -0.60 1.28
N TRP A 70 -22.20 0.24 1.02
CA TRP A 70 -22.01 1.50 0.32
C TRP A 70 -20.87 2.34 0.92
N ARG A 71 -20.77 2.34 2.26
CA ARG A 71 -19.74 3.10 2.99
C ARG A 71 -18.33 2.58 2.76
N ARG A 72 -18.18 1.28 2.55
CA ARG A 72 -16.87 0.63 2.33
C ARG A 72 -16.40 0.71 0.89
N ARG A 73 -17.29 1.06 -0.03
CA ARG A 73 -16.97 1.07 -1.46
C ARG A 73 -15.86 2.06 -1.79
N LYS A 74 -15.89 3.25 -1.22
CA LYS A 74 -14.87 4.28 -1.44
C LYS A 74 -13.51 3.83 -0.93
N SER A 75 -13.47 3.25 0.26
CA SER A 75 -12.24 2.71 0.85
C SER A 75 -11.69 1.56 0.02
N LEU A 76 -12.57 0.68 -0.48
CA LEU A 76 -12.18 -0.42 -1.35
C LEU A 76 -11.54 0.07 -2.65
N VAL A 77 -12.15 1.06 -3.30
CA VAL A 77 -11.59 1.65 -4.53
C VAL A 77 -10.22 2.26 -4.28
N THR A 78 -10.05 2.98 -3.18
CA THR A 78 -8.77 3.56 -2.79
C THR A 78 -7.71 2.47 -2.59
N ASP A 79 -8.06 1.38 -1.91
CA ASP A 79 -7.17 0.26 -1.68
C ASP A 79 -6.79 -0.44 -3.00
N MET A 80 -7.76 -0.71 -3.86
CA MET A 80 -7.50 -1.33 -5.17
C MET A 80 -6.58 -0.46 -6.03
N ASN A 81 -6.80 0.84 -6.05
CA ASN A 81 -5.93 1.77 -6.79
C ASN A 81 -4.50 1.76 -6.24
N MET A 82 -4.35 1.70 -4.92
CA MET A 82 -3.03 1.58 -4.28
C MET A 82 -2.34 0.28 -4.68
N GLN A 83 -3.06 -0.85 -4.67
CA GLN A 83 -2.50 -2.15 -5.05
C GLN A 83 -2.03 -2.13 -6.50
N VAL A 84 -2.86 -1.60 -7.42
CA VAL A 84 -2.50 -1.48 -8.84
C VAL A 84 -1.27 -0.59 -9.02
N THR A 85 -1.21 0.54 -8.33
CA THR A 85 -0.06 1.44 -8.37
C THR A 85 1.22 0.73 -7.92
N MET A 86 1.14 -0.06 -6.85
CA MET A 86 2.28 -0.84 -6.37
C MET A 86 2.74 -1.88 -7.39
N ILE A 87 1.80 -2.54 -8.06
CA ILE A 87 2.12 -3.52 -9.11
C ILE A 87 2.87 -2.84 -10.26
N VAL A 88 2.34 -1.73 -10.76
CA VAL A 88 2.90 -1.02 -11.92
C VAL A 88 4.24 -0.37 -11.57
N ASP A 89 4.32 0.32 -10.44
CA ASP A 89 5.50 1.14 -10.11
C ASP A 89 6.63 0.35 -9.46
N LYS A 90 6.31 -0.70 -8.69
CA LYS A 90 7.28 -1.39 -7.83
C LYS A 90 7.57 -2.83 -8.25
N ILE A 91 6.60 -3.55 -8.80
CA ILE A 91 6.77 -4.94 -9.21
C ILE A 91 7.19 -5.04 -10.69
N ALA A 92 6.51 -4.32 -11.57
CA ALA A 92 6.75 -4.40 -13.00
C ALA A 92 8.20 -4.12 -13.42
N PRO A 93 8.92 -3.13 -12.82
CA PRO A 93 10.32 -2.90 -13.19
C PRO A 93 11.23 -4.09 -12.93
N ASP A 94 10.97 -4.87 -11.86
CA ASP A 94 11.79 -6.01 -11.47
C ASP A 94 11.29 -7.34 -12.05
N ASP A 95 9.98 -7.49 -12.15
CA ASP A 95 9.34 -8.73 -12.62
C ASP A 95 8.06 -8.41 -13.41
N PRO A 96 8.20 -8.09 -14.72
CA PRO A 96 7.03 -7.74 -15.55
C PRO A 96 6.02 -8.88 -15.69
N GLY A 97 6.46 -10.13 -15.74
CA GLY A 97 5.56 -11.28 -15.83
C GLY A 97 4.68 -11.43 -14.61
N GLU A 98 5.25 -11.27 -13.43
CA GLU A 98 4.51 -11.30 -12.16
C GLU A 98 3.52 -10.12 -12.07
N ALA A 99 3.93 -8.93 -12.49
CA ALA A 99 3.07 -7.77 -12.51
C ALA A 99 1.86 -7.98 -13.42
N PHE A 100 2.06 -8.54 -14.59
CA PHE A 100 0.99 -8.86 -15.54
C PHE A 100 -0.02 -9.84 -14.91
N GLU A 101 0.47 -10.90 -14.29
CA GLU A 101 -0.35 -11.90 -13.61
C GLU A 101 -1.23 -11.27 -12.52
N LEU A 102 -0.62 -10.44 -11.68
CA LEU A 102 -1.35 -9.77 -10.58
C LEU A 102 -2.39 -8.80 -11.12
N LEU A 103 -2.07 -8.01 -12.13
CA LEU A 103 -3.02 -7.09 -12.76
C LEU A 103 -4.21 -7.85 -13.35
N TRP A 104 -3.95 -8.97 -14.01
CA TRP A 104 -4.98 -9.83 -14.57
C TRP A 104 -5.93 -10.32 -13.47
N GLN A 105 -5.38 -10.77 -12.35
CA GLN A 105 -6.19 -11.22 -11.22
C GLN A 105 -7.06 -10.12 -10.62
N PHE A 106 -6.55 -8.88 -10.57
CA PHE A 106 -7.35 -7.73 -10.12
C PHE A 106 -8.48 -7.41 -11.08
N MET A 107 -8.26 -7.53 -12.39
CA MET A 107 -9.30 -7.32 -13.39
C MET A 107 -10.41 -8.38 -13.32
N ASP A 108 -10.08 -9.56 -12.83
CA ASP A 108 -11.01 -10.69 -12.70
C ASP A 108 -11.79 -10.70 -11.37
N LEU A 109 -11.59 -9.69 -10.55
CA LEU A 109 -12.37 -9.51 -9.33
C LEU A 109 -13.80 -9.09 -9.68
#